data_71e1644943d578fcd8edee60a9727589
#
_entry.id   71e1644943d578fcd8edee60a9727589
#
_cell.length_a   1.000
_cell.length_b   1.000
_cell.length_c   1.000
_cell.angle_alpha   90.00
_cell.angle_beta   90.00
_cell.angle_gamma   90.00
#
_symmetry.space_group_name_H-M   'P 1'
#
loop_
_entity.id
_entity.type
_entity.pdbx_description
1 polymer ?
#
loop_
_entity_poly.entity_id
_entity_poly.type
_entity_poly.pdbx_seq_one_letter_code
_entity_poly.pdbx_strand_id
1 'polypeptide(L)'
;SQNDMATIRLQDQILKIYYISDSEEIECTEIRTNLLQATDIWSALMGEGILNSECKMNSCAVDQEQKTIDLDVDSGTGSYIRSMGTTGEEQILTCITRSFLKTYECERLKITENGQPLETGHTVIKGYMTADE
;
A
#
# COMPACT_ATOMS: atom_id res chain seq x y z
N SER A 1 0.99 -32.30 7.86
CA SER A 1 1.98 -32.26 6.78
C SER A 1 2.20 -30.81 6.32
N GLN A 2 3.24 -30.59 5.54
CA GLN A 2 3.52 -29.28 4.99
C GLN A 2 2.40 -28.78 4.08
N ASN A 3 1.78 -29.69 3.33
CA ASN A 3 0.68 -29.31 2.44
C ASN A 3 -0.54 -28.85 3.23
N ASP A 4 -0.82 -29.50 4.35
CA ASP A 4 -1.95 -29.09 5.19
C ASP A 4 -1.71 -27.75 5.82
N MET A 5 -0.50 -27.51 6.29
CA MET A 5 -0.14 -26.21 6.89
C MET A 5 -0.18 -25.09 5.86
N ALA A 6 0.32 -25.34 4.64
CA ALA A 6 0.26 -24.36 3.57
C ALA A 6 -1.18 -24.02 3.19
N THR A 7 -2.04 -25.04 3.11
CA THR A 7 -3.45 -24.85 2.80
C THR A 7 -4.14 -24.01 3.87
N ILE A 8 -3.87 -24.29 5.16
CA ILE A 8 -4.45 -23.51 6.24
C ILE A 8 -4.03 -22.04 6.15
N ARG A 9 -2.74 -21.77 5.91
CA ARG A 9 -2.26 -20.39 5.80
C ARG A 9 -2.89 -19.66 4.63
N LEU A 10 -3.07 -20.33 3.49
CA LEU A 10 -3.68 -19.71 2.31
C LEU A 10 -5.14 -19.34 2.55
N GLN A 11 -5.82 -20.08 3.43
CA GLN A 11 -7.23 -19.84 3.72
C GLN A 11 -7.46 -18.69 4.68
N ASP A 12 -6.44 -18.32 5.46
CA ASP A 12 -6.59 -17.35 6.56
C ASP A 12 -5.99 -15.99 6.24
N GLN A 13 -5.69 -15.71 4.98
CA GLN A 13 -5.09 -14.44 4.62
C GLN A 13 -6.14 -13.38 4.36
N ILE A 14 -5.92 -12.20 4.94
CA ILE A 14 -6.87 -11.09 4.86
C ILE A 14 -6.12 -9.86 4.39
N LEU A 15 -6.62 -9.25 3.30
CA LEU A 15 -6.18 -7.94 2.86
C LEU A 15 -6.94 -6.89 3.66
N LYS A 16 -6.22 -5.91 4.19
CA LYS A 16 -6.82 -4.75 4.84
C LYS A 16 -6.60 -3.54 3.95
N ILE A 17 -7.68 -3.07 3.34
CA ILE A 17 -7.61 -2.01 2.33
C ILE A 17 -8.22 -0.74 2.91
N TYR A 18 -7.41 0.31 2.95
CA TYR A 18 -7.83 1.61 3.45
C TYR A 18 -8.25 2.49 2.29
N TYR A 19 -9.36 3.15 2.44
CA TYR A 19 -9.96 3.97 1.39
C TYR A 19 -10.61 5.21 2.01
N ILE A 20 -10.99 6.15 1.16
CA ILE A 20 -11.60 7.41 1.56
C ILE A 20 -13.10 7.29 1.34
N SER A 21 -13.88 7.44 2.41
CA SER A 21 -15.34 7.32 2.37
C SER A 21 -15.99 8.57 1.76
N ASP A 22 -17.29 8.49 1.52
CA ASP A 22 -18.05 9.63 1.00
C ASP A 22 -18.02 10.84 1.94
N SER A 23 -17.81 10.61 3.24
CA SER A 23 -17.67 11.68 4.23
C SER A 23 -16.22 12.17 4.35
N GLU A 24 -15.35 11.74 3.46
CA GLU A 24 -13.93 12.11 3.39
C GLU A 24 -13.11 11.60 4.59
N GLU A 25 -13.57 10.55 5.22
CA GLU A 25 -12.84 9.89 6.30
C GLU A 25 -12.15 8.64 5.78
N ILE A 26 -11.01 8.28 6.40
CA ILE A 26 -10.30 7.07 6.04
C ILE A 26 -10.91 5.89 6.77
N GLU A 27 -11.37 4.88 6.02
CA GLU A 27 -11.99 3.68 6.55
C GLU A 27 -11.25 2.46 6.01
N CYS A 28 -11.56 1.29 6.58
CA CYS A 28 -10.90 0.04 6.20
C CYS A 28 -11.93 -1.01 5.83
N THR A 29 -11.68 -1.72 4.75
CA THR A 29 -12.42 -2.93 4.41
C THR A 29 -11.50 -4.13 4.41
N GLU A 30 -12.03 -5.32 4.68
CA GLU A 30 -11.24 -6.56 4.72
C GLU A 30 -11.71 -7.49 3.62
N ILE A 31 -10.73 -8.08 2.92
CA ILE A 31 -10.98 -9.01 1.83
C ILE A 31 -10.23 -10.30 2.12
N ARG A 32 -10.94 -11.43 2.11
CA ARG A 32 -10.29 -12.73 2.29
C ARG A 32 -9.69 -13.19 0.97
N THR A 33 -8.49 -13.76 1.03
CA THR A 33 -7.82 -14.29 -0.12
C THR A 33 -7.12 -15.60 0.23
N ASN A 34 -7.01 -16.49 -0.77
CA ASN A 34 -6.32 -17.77 -0.58
C ASN A 34 -4.81 -17.63 -0.73
N LEU A 35 -4.35 -16.67 -1.52
CA LEU A 35 -2.92 -16.45 -1.76
C LEU A 35 -2.68 -14.95 -1.83
N LEU A 36 -2.10 -14.42 -0.75
CA LEU A 36 -1.85 -12.98 -0.66
C LEU A 36 -0.64 -12.58 -1.49
N GLN A 37 -0.84 -11.63 -2.39
CA GLN A 37 0.22 -11.01 -3.17
C GLN A 37 0.10 -9.50 -3.09
N ALA A 38 1.22 -8.81 -3.21
CA ALA A 38 1.23 -7.34 -3.18
C ALA A 38 0.37 -6.74 -4.28
N THR A 39 0.28 -7.41 -5.43
CA THR A 39 -0.58 -6.98 -6.53
C THR A 39 -2.06 -7.01 -6.15
N ASP A 40 -2.46 -7.87 -5.23
CA ASP A 40 -3.84 -7.91 -4.74
C ASP A 40 -4.18 -6.63 -3.98
N ILE A 41 -3.25 -6.16 -3.15
CA ILE A 41 -3.42 -4.90 -2.42
C ILE A 41 -3.53 -3.74 -3.41
N TRP A 42 -2.62 -3.70 -4.38
CA TRP A 42 -2.60 -2.64 -5.39
C TRP A 42 -3.91 -2.60 -6.18
N SER A 43 -4.37 -3.76 -6.64
CA SER A 43 -5.62 -3.87 -7.39
C SER A 43 -6.82 -3.43 -6.56
N ALA A 44 -6.83 -3.77 -5.27
CA ALA A 44 -7.91 -3.38 -4.37
C ALA A 44 -7.92 -1.87 -4.14
N LEU A 45 -6.74 -1.24 -4.03
CA LEU A 45 -6.64 0.22 -3.93
C LEU A 45 -7.16 0.90 -5.19
N MET A 46 -6.89 0.31 -6.35
CA MET A 46 -7.47 0.80 -7.61
C MET A 46 -8.99 0.64 -7.62
N GLY A 47 -9.48 -0.50 -7.14
CA GLY A 47 -10.93 -0.76 -7.05
C GLY A 47 -11.65 0.20 -6.12
N GLU A 48 -10.98 0.67 -5.07
CA GLU A 48 -11.54 1.64 -4.14
C GLU A 48 -11.36 3.10 -4.60
N GLY A 49 -10.74 3.31 -5.74
CA GLY A 49 -10.55 4.66 -6.29
C GLY A 49 -9.40 5.44 -5.68
N ILE A 50 -8.57 4.80 -4.86
CA ILE A 50 -7.37 5.46 -4.30
C ILE A 50 -6.32 5.64 -5.38
N LEU A 51 -6.17 4.63 -6.24
CA LEU A 51 -5.27 4.67 -7.38
C LEU A 51 -6.07 4.53 -8.66
N ASN A 52 -5.52 4.98 -9.79
CA ASN A 52 -6.17 4.84 -11.08
C ASN A 52 -5.36 3.92 -12.01
N SER A 53 -5.84 3.74 -13.24
CA SER A 53 -5.23 2.81 -14.20
C SER A 53 -3.83 3.24 -14.66
N GLU A 54 -3.45 4.49 -14.42
CA GLU A 54 -2.12 5.00 -14.75
C GLU A 54 -1.09 4.63 -13.66
N CYS A 55 -1.54 4.16 -12.51
CA CYS A 55 -0.69 3.87 -11.38
C CYS A 55 -0.23 2.42 -11.42
N LYS A 56 1.09 2.20 -11.39
CA LYS A 56 1.66 0.85 -11.45
C LYS A 56 2.69 0.66 -10.36
N MET A 57 2.66 -0.51 -9.75
CA MET A 57 3.64 -0.92 -8.78
C MET A 57 4.77 -1.64 -9.52
N ASN A 58 6.01 -1.16 -9.33
CA ASN A 58 7.17 -1.82 -9.93
C ASN A 58 7.61 -3.02 -9.11
N SER A 59 7.66 -2.86 -7.78
CA SER A 59 8.09 -3.94 -6.90
C SER A 59 7.62 -3.69 -5.47
N CYS A 60 7.57 -4.76 -4.70
CA CYS A 60 7.24 -4.69 -3.28
C CYS A 60 8.06 -5.76 -2.55
N ALA A 61 8.98 -5.32 -1.70
CA ALA A 61 9.82 -6.21 -0.91
C ALA A 61 9.38 -6.16 0.55
N VAL A 62 8.91 -7.28 1.05
CA VAL A 62 8.43 -7.41 2.43
C VAL A 62 9.47 -8.17 3.24
N ASP A 63 9.98 -7.54 4.30
CA ASP A 63 10.92 -8.16 5.22
C ASP A 63 10.21 -8.40 6.55
N GLN A 64 9.81 -9.65 6.80
CA GLN A 64 9.06 -10.00 7.99
C GLN A 64 9.91 -10.00 9.26
N GLU A 65 11.22 -10.14 9.13
CA GLU A 65 12.11 -10.08 10.30
C GLU A 65 12.25 -8.64 10.79
N GLN A 66 12.46 -7.70 9.85
CA GLN A 66 12.62 -6.29 10.18
C GLN A 66 11.28 -5.56 10.27
N LYS A 67 10.19 -6.21 9.83
CA LYS A 67 8.86 -5.62 9.79
C LYS A 67 8.82 -4.37 8.91
N THR A 68 9.49 -4.43 7.77
CA THR A 68 9.57 -3.33 6.81
C THR A 68 9.05 -3.75 5.45
N ILE A 69 8.56 -2.77 4.70
CA ILE A 69 8.15 -2.94 3.31
C ILE A 69 8.81 -1.86 2.47
N ASP A 70 9.47 -2.27 1.40
CA ASP A 70 10.02 -1.35 0.40
C ASP A 70 9.15 -1.45 -0.85
N LEU A 71 8.40 -0.38 -1.11
CA LEU A 71 7.45 -0.30 -2.22
C LEU A 71 8.00 0.66 -3.27
N ASP A 72 8.19 0.18 -4.49
CA ASP A 72 8.62 1.02 -5.60
C ASP A 72 7.48 1.16 -6.59
N VAL A 73 7.22 2.39 -7.01
CA VAL A 73 6.13 2.72 -7.92
C VAL A 73 6.66 3.41 -9.16
N ASP A 74 5.82 3.46 -10.20
CA ASP A 74 6.21 4.08 -11.45
C ASP A 74 5.99 5.59 -11.44
N SER A 75 6.41 6.25 -12.53
CA SER A 75 6.23 7.70 -12.67
C SER A 75 4.77 8.09 -12.79
N GLY A 76 3.93 7.22 -13.33
CA GLY A 76 2.48 7.47 -13.40
C GLY A 76 1.87 7.61 -12.02
N THR A 77 2.28 6.75 -11.08
CA THR A 77 1.82 6.83 -9.69
C THR A 77 2.34 8.11 -9.03
N GLY A 78 3.63 8.41 -9.19
CA GLY A 78 4.20 9.63 -8.61
C GLY A 78 3.51 10.88 -9.13
N SER A 79 3.27 10.96 -10.43
CA SER A 79 2.57 12.11 -11.03
C SER A 79 1.16 12.24 -10.50
N TYR A 80 0.46 11.10 -10.37
CA TYR A 80 -0.91 11.10 -9.87
C TYR A 80 -0.96 11.65 -8.44
N ILE A 81 -0.09 11.16 -7.56
CA ILE A 81 -0.03 11.62 -6.18
C ILE A 81 0.25 13.13 -6.13
N ARG A 82 1.23 13.59 -6.90
CA ARG A 82 1.60 15.02 -6.94
C ARG A 82 0.48 15.91 -7.46
N SER A 83 -0.45 15.37 -8.23
CA SER A 83 -1.54 16.15 -8.80
C SER A 83 -2.70 16.40 -7.84
N MET A 84 -2.68 15.77 -6.65
CA MET A 84 -3.85 15.74 -5.77
C MET A 84 -3.94 16.91 -4.78
N GLY A 85 -2.91 17.75 -4.68
CA GLY A 85 -2.85 18.80 -3.67
C GLY A 85 -2.49 18.22 -2.30
N THR A 86 -2.25 19.10 -1.32
CA THR A 86 -1.70 18.69 -0.02
C THR A 86 -2.55 17.64 0.69
N THR A 87 -3.84 17.91 0.83
CA THR A 87 -4.74 16.99 1.53
C THR A 87 -4.88 15.66 0.79
N GLY A 88 -5.04 15.73 -0.54
CA GLY A 88 -5.16 14.54 -1.36
C GLY A 88 -3.90 13.68 -1.33
N GLU A 89 -2.72 14.29 -1.40
CA GLU A 89 -1.45 13.57 -1.28
C GLU A 89 -1.37 12.81 0.04
N GLU A 90 -1.68 13.48 1.13
CA GLU A 90 -1.63 12.87 2.47
C GLU A 90 -2.60 11.71 2.60
N GLN A 91 -3.83 11.88 2.09
CA GLN A 91 -4.84 10.83 2.16
C GLN A 91 -4.45 9.61 1.34
N ILE A 92 -3.95 9.81 0.13
CA ILE A 92 -3.54 8.69 -0.73
C ILE A 92 -2.36 7.96 -0.12
N LEU A 93 -1.34 8.69 0.35
CA LEU A 93 -0.18 8.08 0.99
C LEU A 93 -0.57 7.32 2.26
N THR A 94 -1.49 7.86 3.05
CA THR A 94 -1.99 7.17 4.22
C THR A 94 -2.69 5.87 3.85
N CYS A 95 -3.55 5.90 2.83
CA CYS A 95 -4.27 4.71 2.38
C CYS A 95 -3.31 3.63 1.87
N ILE A 96 -2.32 4.01 1.06
CA ILE A 96 -1.32 3.08 0.57
C ILE A 96 -0.54 2.47 1.74
N THR A 97 -0.01 3.34 2.60
CA THR A 97 0.84 2.91 3.72
C THR A 97 0.11 1.96 4.65
N ARG A 98 -1.09 2.34 5.09
CA ARG A 98 -1.87 1.51 6.01
C ARG A 98 -2.30 0.20 5.37
N SER A 99 -2.70 0.21 4.09
CA SER A 99 -3.12 -0.99 3.41
C SER A 99 -2.01 -2.04 3.37
N PHE A 100 -0.79 -1.63 3.00
CA PHE A 100 0.34 -2.53 2.96
C PHE A 100 0.78 -2.97 4.35
N LEU A 101 0.94 -2.02 5.28
CA LEU A 101 1.43 -2.34 6.61
C LEU A 101 0.46 -3.20 7.41
N LYS A 102 -0.84 -2.89 7.37
CA LYS A 102 -1.82 -3.66 8.13
C LYS A 102 -2.07 -5.03 7.53
N THR A 103 -2.02 -5.14 6.21
CA THR A 103 -2.19 -6.43 5.54
C THR A 103 -1.03 -7.38 5.84
N TYR A 104 0.21 -6.90 5.74
CA TYR A 104 1.39 -7.71 5.99
C TYR A 104 1.83 -7.75 7.45
N GLU A 105 1.17 -7.00 8.31
CA GLU A 105 1.53 -6.88 9.72
C GLU A 105 2.98 -6.43 9.89
N CYS A 106 3.34 -5.42 9.12
CA CYS A 106 4.64 -4.76 9.19
C CYS A 106 4.50 -3.38 9.84
N GLU A 107 5.63 -2.80 10.25
CA GLU A 107 5.64 -1.58 11.04
C GLU A 107 6.04 -0.34 10.25
N ARG A 108 6.86 -0.49 9.22
CA ARG A 108 7.42 0.64 8.48
C ARG A 108 7.42 0.37 6.98
N LEU A 109 7.09 1.40 6.22
CA LEU A 109 7.04 1.31 4.76
C LEU A 109 7.83 2.47 4.15
N LYS A 110 8.70 2.15 3.20
CA LYS A 110 9.38 3.15 2.39
C LYS A 110 8.81 3.07 0.98
N ILE A 111 8.50 4.24 0.40
CA ILE A 111 7.99 4.32 -0.96
C ILE A 111 8.98 5.08 -1.83
N THR A 112 9.31 4.49 -2.98
CA THR A 112 10.21 5.11 -3.96
C THR A 112 9.52 5.17 -5.31
N GLU A 113 9.97 6.08 -6.16
CA GLU A 113 9.50 6.22 -7.53
C GLU A 113 10.67 5.89 -8.45
N ASN A 114 10.58 4.75 -9.15
CA ASN A 114 11.64 4.27 -10.03
C ASN A 114 13.01 4.28 -9.33
N GLY A 115 13.02 3.80 -8.09
CA GLY A 115 14.25 3.65 -7.30
C GLY A 115 14.69 4.89 -6.56
N GLN A 116 14.05 6.03 -6.73
CA GLN A 116 14.41 7.28 -6.07
C GLN A 116 13.36 7.63 -5.00
N PRO A 117 13.73 8.41 -3.98
CA PRO A 117 12.73 8.85 -3.00
C PRO A 117 11.56 9.54 -3.68
N LEU A 118 10.34 9.22 -3.26
CA LEU A 118 9.13 9.81 -3.83
C LEU A 118 9.05 11.29 -3.44
N GLU A 119 8.88 12.15 -4.43
CA GLU A 119 8.64 13.57 -4.20
C GLU A 119 7.16 13.85 -4.35
N THR A 120 6.59 14.56 -3.37
CA THR A 120 5.23 15.09 -3.46
C THR A 120 5.32 16.56 -3.87
N GLY A 121 4.19 17.25 -3.94
CA GLY A 121 4.20 18.69 -4.19
C GLY A 121 4.80 19.50 -3.05
N HIS A 122 5.05 18.90 -1.89
CA HIS A 122 5.42 19.62 -0.67
C HIS A 122 6.63 19.05 0.05
N THR A 123 7.02 17.82 -0.22
CA THR A 123 8.12 17.17 0.51
C THR A 123 8.71 16.03 -0.29
N VAL A 124 9.86 15.55 0.18
CA VAL A 124 10.51 14.34 -0.34
C VAL A 124 10.42 13.27 0.74
N ILE A 125 9.90 12.09 0.37
CA ILE A 125 9.75 11.00 1.33
C ILE A 125 11.01 10.14 1.27
N LYS A 126 11.93 10.37 2.20
CA LYS A 126 13.24 9.71 2.19
C LYS A 126 13.32 8.47 3.06
N GLY A 127 12.52 8.40 4.09
CA GLY A 127 12.61 7.33 5.07
C GLY A 127 11.38 6.46 5.12
N TYR A 128 11.34 5.67 6.18
CA TYR A 128 10.19 4.80 6.42
C TYR A 128 9.08 5.56 7.11
N MET A 129 7.86 5.30 6.67
CA MET A 129 6.64 5.83 7.26
C MET A 129 5.96 4.75 8.10
N THR A 130 5.22 5.18 9.12
CA THR A 130 4.42 4.26 9.93
C THR A 130 2.94 4.41 9.60
N ALA A 131 2.13 3.48 10.08
CA ALA A 131 0.68 3.54 9.85
C ALA A 131 0.02 4.71 10.56
N ASP A 132 0.67 5.26 11.57
CA ASP A 132 0.12 6.35 12.40
C ASP A 132 0.46 7.74 11.86
N GLU A 133 1.25 7.82 10.80
CA GLU A 133 1.68 9.10 10.22
C GLU A 133 0.86 9.55 9.02
#